data_52a617ca29726a1598e85ebbd7a62659
#
_entry.id   52a617ca29726a1598e85ebbd7a62659
#
_cell.length_a   1.000
_cell.length_b   1.000
_cell.length_c   1.000
_cell.angle_alpha   90.00
_cell.angle_beta   90.00
_cell.angle_gamma   90.00
#
_symmetry.space_group_name_H-M   'P 1'
#
loop_
_entity.id
_entity.type
_entity.pdbx_description
1 polymer ?
#
loop_
_entity_poly.entity_id
_entity_poly.type
_entity_poly.pdbx_seq_one_letter_code
_entity_poly.pdbx_strand_id
1 'polypeptide(L)'
;MTITCNLYIDGQWHDAEDRRTFTRRHPAQDDVASVAAAASLADGKRCVEAAASAFPQWRDTLPAERRRLLLDAAEHMLLREAKFIAAMAAETGATAH
;
A
#
# COMPACT_ATOMS: atom_id res chain seq x y z
N MET A 1 -14.74 4.16 10.73
CA MET A 1 -14.40 4.29 9.29
C MET A 1 -13.67 3.04 8.85
N THR A 2 -14.15 2.37 7.83
CA THR A 2 -13.50 1.20 7.27
C THR A 2 -12.61 1.60 6.09
N ILE A 3 -11.36 1.19 6.12
CA ILE A 3 -10.41 1.46 5.04
C ILE A 3 -10.53 0.37 3.98
N THR A 4 -10.60 0.74 2.72
CA THR A 4 -10.60 -0.21 1.59
C THR A 4 -9.25 -0.15 0.88
N CYS A 5 -8.60 -1.31 0.71
CA CYS A 5 -7.29 -1.44 0.09
C CYS A 5 -7.36 -2.37 -1.12
N ASN A 6 -7.11 -1.83 -2.29
CA ASN A 6 -6.95 -2.62 -3.52
C ASN A 6 -5.48 -2.93 -3.79
N LEU A 7 -5.21 -3.74 -4.81
CA LEU A 7 -3.85 -4.01 -5.28
C LEU A 7 -3.36 -2.84 -6.13
N TYR A 8 -2.14 -2.38 -5.88
CA TYR A 8 -1.50 -1.36 -6.70
C TYR A 8 -0.36 -1.99 -7.49
N ILE A 9 -0.58 -2.16 -8.79
CA ILE A 9 0.34 -2.87 -9.68
C ILE A 9 0.56 -2.03 -10.94
N ASP A 10 1.81 -1.81 -11.28
CA ASP A 10 2.21 -1.07 -12.49
C ASP A 10 1.52 0.31 -12.60
N GLY A 11 1.48 1.04 -11.49
CA GLY A 11 0.89 2.37 -11.43
C GLY A 11 -0.64 2.42 -11.44
N GLN A 12 -1.32 1.29 -11.30
CA GLN A 12 -2.77 1.21 -11.35
C GLN A 12 -3.36 0.41 -10.18
N TRP A 13 -4.57 0.79 -9.78
CA TRP A 13 -5.34 0.09 -8.76
C TRP A 13 -6.17 -1.02 -9.39
N HIS A 14 -6.14 -2.20 -8.77
CA HIS A 14 -6.86 -3.39 -9.23
C HIS A 14 -7.57 -4.10 -8.08
N ASP A 15 -8.71 -4.70 -8.37
CA ASP A 15 -9.25 -5.75 -7.53
C ASP A 15 -8.36 -7.00 -7.65
N ALA A 16 -8.48 -7.94 -6.70
CA ALA A 16 -7.93 -9.27 -6.89
C ALA A 16 -8.57 -9.94 -8.11
N GLU A 17 -7.85 -10.82 -8.81
CA GLU A 17 -8.31 -11.51 -10.00
C GLU A 17 -9.68 -12.17 -9.82
N ASP A 18 -9.89 -12.83 -8.69
CA ASP A 18 -11.13 -13.53 -8.33
C ASP A 18 -12.08 -12.66 -7.46
N ARG A 19 -11.76 -11.38 -7.29
CA ARG A 19 -12.49 -10.40 -6.49
C ARG A 19 -12.65 -10.77 -5.01
N ARG A 20 -11.89 -11.71 -4.51
CA ARG A 20 -11.89 -12.03 -3.09
C ARG A 20 -11.23 -10.94 -2.27
N THR A 21 -11.71 -10.79 -1.05
CA THR A 21 -11.20 -9.84 -0.07
C THR A 21 -10.96 -10.54 1.26
N PHE A 22 -10.18 -9.90 2.11
CA PHE A 22 -10.05 -10.27 3.52
C PHE A 22 -10.20 -9.03 4.40
N THR A 23 -10.54 -9.25 5.65
CA THR A 23 -10.74 -8.17 6.61
C THR A 23 -9.62 -8.18 7.66
N ARG A 24 -9.25 -6.98 8.10
CA ARG A 24 -8.44 -6.79 9.31
C ARG A 24 -9.32 -6.15 10.38
N ARG A 25 -9.18 -6.62 11.60
CA ARG A 25 -9.97 -6.14 12.74
C ARG A 25 -9.08 -5.35 13.69
N HIS A 26 -9.69 -4.37 14.34
CA HIS A 26 -9.03 -3.62 15.41
C HIS A 26 -8.71 -4.56 16.59
N PRO A 27 -7.47 -4.65 17.07
CA PRO A 27 -7.07 -5.65 18.06
C PRO A 27 -7.82 -5.56 19.39
N ALA A 28 -8.23 -4.35 19.80
CA ALA A 28 -8.86 -4.11 21.09
C ALA A 28 -10.39 -3.96 21.03
N GLN A 29 -10.96 -3.58 19.89
CA GLN A 29 -12.38 -3.22 19.74
C GLN A 29 -13.18 -4.21 18.90
N ASP A 30 -12.54 -5.16 18.29
CA ASP A 30 -13.13 -6.18 17.41
C ASP A 30 -13.96 -5.62 16.24
N ASP A 31 -13.76 -4.37 15.90
CA ASP A 31 -14.34 -3.72 14.72
C ASP A 31 -13.53 -4.03 13.47
N VAL A 32 -14.19 -4.00 12.31
CA VAL A 32 -13.47 -4.09 11.03
C VAL A 32 -12.70 -2.80 10.77
N ALA A 33 -11.38 -2.88 10.79
CA ALA A 33 -10.49 -1.75 10.51
C ALA A 33 -10.33 -1.53 9.01
N SER A 34 -10.09 -2.60 8.25
CA SER A 34 -9.91 -2.52 6.80
C SER A 34 -10.43 -3.77 6.08
N VAL A 35 -10.75 -3.58 4.81
CA VAL A 35 -11.06 -4.64 3.85
C VAL A 35 -10.06 -4.53 2.71
N ALA A 36 -9.33 -5.59 2.44
CA ALA A 36 -8.28 -5.59 1.43
C ALA A 36 -8.53 -6.68 0.37
N ALA A 37 -8.06 -6.41 -0.85
CA ALA A 37 -8.06 -7.40 -1.91
C ALA A 37 -7.19 -8.59 -1.53
N ALA A 38 -7.73 -9.80 -1.62
CA ALA A 38 -7.00 -11.04 -1.36
C ALA A 38 -6.32 -11.49 -2.66
N ALA A 39 -5.05 -11.13 -2.84
CA ALA A 39 -4.29 -11.43 -4.04
C ALA A 39 -4.22 -12.93 -4.31
N SER A 40 -4.46 -13.33 -5.55
CA SER A 40 -4.24 -14.68 -6.04
C SER A 40 -2.76 -14.92 -6.38
N LEU A 41 -2.41 -16.16 -6.69
CA LEU A 41 -1.07 -16.48 -7.20
C LEU A 41 -0.78 -15.74 -8.53
N ALA A 42 -1.78 -15.62 -9.40
CA ALA A 42 -1.64 -14.87 -10.65
C ALA A 42 -1.42 -13.36 -10.40
N ASP A 43 -2.10 -12.79 -9.43
CA ASP A 43 -1.85 -11.40 -8.99
C ASP A 43 -0.42 -11.21 -8.49
N GLY A 44 0.08 -12.14 -7.68
CA GLY A 44 1.46 -12.13 -7.20
C GLY A 44 2.48 -12.18 -8.33
N LYS A 45 2.25 -13.04 -9.34
CA LYS A 45 3.10 -13.10 -10.54
C LYS A 45 3.11 -11.78 -11.31
N ARG A 46 1.95 -11.16 -11.50
CA ARG A 46 1.86 -9.84 -12.16
C ARG A 46 2.65 -8.77 -11.41
N CYS A 47 2.61 -8.78 -10.08
CA CYS A 47 3.41 -7.86 -9.27
C CYS A 47 4.90 -8.03 -9.51
N VAL A 48 5.39 -9.26 -9.50
CA VAL A 48 6.81 -9.57 -9.73
C VAL A 48 7.23 -9.19 -11.15
N GLU A 49 6.42 -9.50 -12.15
CA GLU A 49 6.69 -9.13 -13.55
C GLU A 49 6.73 -7.62 -13.76
N ALA A 50 5.79 -6.88 -13.16
CA ALA A 50 5.78 -5.42 -13.21
C ALA A 50 7.02 -4.81 -12.56
N ALA A 51 7.42 -5.31 -11.39
CA ALA A 51 8.62 -4.87 -10.70
C ALA A 51 9.89 -5.17 -11.50
N ALA A 52 9.99 -6.38 -12.07
CA ALA A 52 11.13 -6.77 -12.91
C ALA A 52 11.23 -5.90 -14.17
N SER A 53 10.09 -5.59 -14.80
CA SER A 53 10.05 -4.71 -15.98
C SER A 53 10.42 -3.26 -15.66
N ALA A 54 10.09 -2.77 -14.47
CA ALA A 54 10.41 -1.41 -14.04
C ALA A 54 11.87 -1.26 -13.59
N PHE A 55 12.52 -2.33 -13.15
CA PHE A 55 13.84 -2.28 -12.55
C PHE A 55 14.93 -1.66 -13.43
N PRO A 56 15.07 -1.97 -14.74
CA PRO A 56 16.12 -1.37 -15.57
C PRO A 56 16.08 0.15 -15.59
N GLN A 57 14.91 0.74 -15.73
CA GLN A 57 14.75 2.19 -15.72
C GLN A 57 15.13 2.78 -14.36
N TRP A 58 14.68 2.15 -13.28
CA TRP A 58 15.01 2.59 -11.92
C TRP A 58 16.51 2.45 -11.64
N ARG A 59 17.11 1.34 -12.02
CA ARG A 59 18.55 1.11 -11.89
C ARG A 59 19.37 2.21 -12.57
N ASP A 60 18.93 2.62 -13.76
CA ASP A 60 19.65 3.60 -14.57
C ASP A 60 19.30 5.06 -14.23
N THR A 61 18.34 5.26 -13.32
CA THR A 61 17.99 6.58 -12.78
C THR A 61 19.16 7.13 -11.95
N LEU A 62 19.56 8.38 -12.22
CA LEU A 62 20.67 9.01 -11.50
C LEU A 62 20.39 9.11 -9.99
N PRO A 63 21.42 8.99 -9.13
CA PRO A 63 21.24 9.07 -7.68
C PRO A 63 20.55 10.34 -7.20
N ALA A 64 20.83 11.49 -7.79
CA ALA A 64 20.19 12.75 -7.44
C ALA A 64 18.69 12.73 -7.74
N GLU A 65 18.28 12.12 -8.86
CA GLU A 65 16.87 12.00 -9.24
C GLU A 65 16.15 11.00 -8.33
N ARG A 66 16.77 9.86 -7.99
CA ARG A 66 16.19 8.93 -7.00
C ARG A 66 15.99 9.59 -5.65
N ARG A 67 16.97 10.39 -5.20
CA ARG A 67 16.86 11.16 -3.97
C ARG A 67 15.66 12.11 -4.03
N ARG A 68 15.51 12.86 -5.11
CA ARG A 68 14.39 13.78 -5.29
C ARG A 68 13.04 13.06 -5.20
N LEU A 69 12.88 11.95 -5.93
CA LEU A 69 11.65 11.17 -5.93
C LEU A 69 11.30 10.61 -4.54
N LEU A 70 12.30 10.13 -3.80
CA LEU A 70 12.08 9.60 -2.44
C LEU A 70 11.74 10.72 -1.44
N LEU A 71 12.35 11.90 -1.57
CA LEU A 71 11.99 13.06 -0.74
C LEU A 71 10.59 13.57 -1.05
N ASP A 72 10.20 13.62 -2.32
CA ASP A 72 8.84 13.97 -2.72
C ASP A 72 7.82 12.99 -2.12
N ALA A 73 8.13 11.70 -2.14
CA ALA A 73 7.28 10.68 -1.52
C ALA A 73 7.14 10.90 -0.01
N ALA A 74 8.22 11.23 0.68
CA ALA A 74 8.20 11.53 2.11
C ALA A 74 7.32 12.77 2.43
N GLU A 75 7.42 13.82 1.63
CA GLU A 75 6.56 15.00 1.77
C GLU A 75 5.07 14.65 1.59
N HIS A 76 4.75 13.84 0.58
CA HIS A 76 3.38 13.36 0.37
C HIS A 76 2.86 12.53 1.54
N MET A 77 3.71 11.77 2.21
CA MET A 77 3.34 11.05 3.44
C MET A 77 3.02 12.03 4.58
N LEU A 78 3.87 13.04 4.78
CA LEU A 78 3.65 14.07 5.82
C LEU A 78 2.32 14.81 5.60
N LEU A 79 1.98 15.16 4.38
CA LEU A 79 0.70 15.78 4.05
C LEU A 79 -0.51 14.91 4.38
N ARG A 80 -0.31 13.61 4.57
CA ARG A 80 -1.34 12.62 4.92
C ARG A 80 -1.15 12.01 6.31
N GLU A 81 -0.34 12.65 7.15
CA GLU A 81 0.02 12.13 8.48
C GLU A 81 -1.19 11.67 9.29
N ALA A 82 -2.26 12.47 9.35
CA ALA A 82 -3.46 12.11 10.08
C ALA A 82 -4.11 10.82 9.57
N LYS A 83 -4.07 10.56 8.26
CA LYS A 83 -4.59 9.31 7.67
C LYS A 83 -3.73 8.11 8.04
N PHE A 84 -2.41 8.27 8.03
CA PHE A 84 -1.48 7.20 8.45
C PHE A 84 -1.65 6.86 9.92
N ILE A 85 -1.74 7.87 10.79
CA ILE A 85 -1.96 7.68 12.23
C ILE A 85 -3.27 6.94 12.48
N ALA A 86 -4.37 7.38 11.84
CA ALA A 86 -5.68 6.74 11.98
C ALA A 86 -5.67 5.27 11.50
N ALA A 87 -5.01 4.98 10.37
CA ALA A 87 -4.90 3.63 9.85
C ALA A 87 -4.09 2.71 10.78
N MET A 88 -2.95 3.19 11.28
CA MET A 88 -2.12 2.45 12.22
C MET A 88 -2.88 2.16 13.52
N ALA A 89 -3.58 3.15 14.07
CA ALA A 89 -4.37 2.98 15.28
C ALA A 89 -5.48 1.92 15.07
N ALA A 90 -6.18 1.98 13.94
CA ALA A 90 -7.27 1.05 13.63
C ALA A 90 -6.78 -0.38 13.42
N GLU A 91 -5.65 -0.57 12.74
CA GLU A 91 -5.17 -1.91 12.37
C GLU A 91 -4.28 -2.56 13.43
N THR A 92 -3.52 -1.78 14.18
CA THR A 92 -2.53 -2.31 15.14
C THR A 92 -2.85 -1.97 16.59
N GLY A 93 -3.81 -1.08 16.86
CA GLY A 93 -4.08 -0.57 18.18
C GLY A 93 -3.02 0.39 18.71
N ALA A 94 -2.14 0.90 17.84
CA ALA A 94 -1.13 1.87 18.24
C ALA A 94 -1.76 3.16 18.76
N THR A 95 -1.14 3.74 19.78
CA THR A 95 -1.58 5.04 20.32
C THR A 95 -1.06 6.18 19.43
N ALA A 96 -1.92 7.20 19.23
CA ALA A 96 -1.51 8.44 18.57
C ALA A 96 -0.72 9.29 19.56
N HIS A 97 0.56 9.51 19.32
CA HIS A 97 1.45 10.39 20.07
C HIS A 97 2.04 11.45 19.16
#